data_2f6381fec0aeafbc8ddd525d9331de41
#
_entry.id   2f6381fec0aeafbc8ddd525d9331de41
#
_cell.length_a   1.000
_cell.length_b   1.000
_cell.length_c   1.000
_cell.angle_alpha   90.00
_cell.angle_beta   90.00
_cell.angle_gamma   90.00
#
_symmetry.space_group_name_H-M   'P 1'
#
loop_
_entity.id
_entity.type
_entity.pdbx_description
1 polymer ?
#
loop_
_entity_poly.entity_id
_entity_poly.type
_entity_poly.pdbx_seq_one_letter_code
_entity_poly.pdbx_strand_id
1 'polypeptide(L)'
;MHQPARLAISSATALVLLALGLAGCATGPQPEVPAAPATGPTLPPAFPPQDIVGRWGLAAYHKEEDRSRTEAAAARGCNQPYVITLGPTGGVMMHLADQATPTELALKGAQGGKTFIGPAEDPPGSAQDREVVLFNGRILILRWMDSEVQGRYGTMVYVRCGAEGGRKPAAKPKAAAKPKAAPPPPPPAR
;
A
#
# COMPACT_ATOMS: atom_id res chain seq x y z
N MET A 1 25.39 45.42 40.47
CA MET A 1 24.93 46.26 41.62
C MET A 1 23.42 46.14 41.72
N HIS A 2 22.92 45.78 42.92
CA HIS A 2 21.55 45.71 43.45
C HIS A 2 20.80 44.39 43.30
N GLN A 3 21.08 43.45 44.24
CA GLN A 3 20.02 42.82 45.05
C GLN A 3 19.60 43.79 46.14
N PRO A 4 18.45 43.66 46.87
CA PRO A 4 17.85 42.46 47.42
C PRO A 4 16.30 42.52 47.53
N ALA A 5 15.59 41.44 47.90
CA ALA A 5 14.92 41.36 49.20
C ALA A 5 14.13 40.05 49.34
N ARG A 6 14.44 39.38 50.40
CA ARG A 6 13.72 38.25 51.01
C ARG A 6 12.40 38.70 51.62
N LEU A 7 11.36 37.86 51.52
CA LEU A 7 10.32 37.85 52.60
C LEU A 7 9.90 36.38 52.83
N ALA A 8 10.28 35.92 53.98
CA ALA A 8 9.75 34.72 54.63
C ALA A 8 8.48 35.09 55.37
N ILE A 9 7.43 34.28 55.25
CA ILE A 9 6.34 34.28 56.25
C ILE A 9 6.05 32.81 56.56
N SER A 10 6.41 32.44 57.78
CA SER A 10 5.96 31.29 58.57
C SER A 10 4.54 31.52 59.10
N SER A 11 3.78 30.46 59.23
CA SER A 11 2.81 30.12 60.29
C SER A 11 1.98 28.93 59.81
N ALA A 12 2.16 27.75 60.31
CA ALA A 12 1.73 27.15 61.55
C ALA A 12 0.26 26.65 61.52
N THR A 13 0.14 25.35 61.73
CA THR A 13 -0.90 24.60 62.46
C THR A 13 -2.33 24.55 61.90
N ALA A 14 -2.74 23.34 61.44
CA ALA A 14 -3.92 22.63 62.00
C ALA A 14 -3.92 21.16 61.61
N LEU A 15 -3.72 20.34 62.61
CA LEU A 15 -3.87 18.89 62.62
C LEU A 15 -5.36 18.56 62.66
N VAL A 16 -5.90 17.87 61.62
CA VAL A 16 -7.19 17.16 61.73
C VAL A 16 -7.00 15.79 61.15
N LEU A 17 -6.90 14.83 62.03
CA LEU A 17 -6.99 13.39 61.76
C LEU A 17 -8.43 13.06 61.34
N LEU A 18 -8.63 12.61 60.10
CA LEU A 18 -9.81 11.86 59.71
C LEU A 18 -9.35 10.62 58.93
N ALA A 19 -9.27 9.52 59.67
CA ALA A 19 -9.07 8.19 59.14
C ALA A 19 -10.36 7.74 58.43
N LEU A 20 -10.38 7.65 57.13
CA LEU A 20 -11.38 6.88 56.38
C LEU A 20 -10.67 5.97 55.37
N GLY A 21 -11.05 4.68 55.45
CA GLY A 21 -10.43 3.55 54.82
C GLY A 21 -10.20 3.66 53.31
N LEU A 22 -8.98 3.44 52.88
CA LEU A 22 -8.63 3.12 51.51
C LEU A 22 -8.88 1.65 51.27
N ALA A 23 -10.02 1.33 50.66
CA ALA A 23 -10.12 0.09 49.87
C ALA A 23 -9.20 0.21 48.66
N GLY A 24 -7.98 -0.25 48.77
CA GLY A 24 -7.02 -0.31 47.71
C GLY A 24 -7.48 -1.32 46.67
N CYS A 25 -7.99 -0.85 45.52
CA CYS A 25 -7.98 -1.67 44.30
C CYS A 25 -6.51 -1.83 43.90
N ALA A 26 -5.94 -3.00 44.21
CA ALA A 26 -4.66 -3.43 43.66
C ALA A 26 -4.82 -3.62 42.14
N THR A 27 -4.57 -2.58 41.34
CA THR A 27 -4.32 -2.71 39.92
C THR A 27 -2.91 -3.28 39.79
N GLY A 28 -2.78 -4.61 39.86
CA GLY A 28 -1.57 -5.31 39.48
C GLY A 28 -1.25 -4.97 38.01
N PRO A 29 0.02 -4.95 37.58
CA PRO A 29 0.36 -4.84 36.19
C PRO A 29 -0.28 -6.05 35.47
N GLN A 30 -1.30 -5.75 34.67
CA GLN A 30 -1.90 -6.74 33.77
C GLN A 30 -0.81 -7.12 32.78
N PRO A 31 -0.50 -8.43 32.62
CA PRO A 31 0.43 -8.83 31.56
C PRO A 31 -0.16 -8.32 30.24
N GLU A 32 0.58 -7.44 29.60
CA GLU A 32 0.29 -6.95 28.26
C GLU A 32 0.33 -8.16 27.34
N VAL A 33 -0.84 -8.76 27.09
CA VAL A 33 -0.99 -9.81 26.08
C VAL A 33 -0.66 -9.11 24.76
N PRO A 34 0.39 -9.57 24.04
CA PRO A 34 0.65 -9.02 22.71
C PRO A 34 -0.65 -9.09 21.91
N ALA A 35 -1.15 -7.95 21.48
CA ALA A 35 -2.32 -7.90 20.61
C ALA A 35 -1.98 -8.77 19.39
N ALA A 36 -2.68 -9.91 19.27
CA ALA A 36 -2.57 -10.72 18.06
C ALA A 36 -2.86 -9.79 16.88
N PRO A 37 -2.04 -9.83 15.80
CA PRO A 37 -2.31 -9.03 14.63
C PRO A 37 -3.75 -9.27 14.20
N ALA A 38 -4.51 -8.20 14.03
CA ALA A 38 -5.89 -8.25 13.60
C ALA A 38 -5.92 -8.83 12.17
N THR A 39 -5.99 -10.14 12.08
CA THR A 39 -6.22 -10.90 10.84
C THR A 39 -7.68 -10.70 10.43
N GLY A 40 -8.00 -9.51 9.94
CA GLY A 40 -9.20 -9.32 9.14
C GLY A 40 -9.09 -10.17 7.87
N PRO A 41 -10.21 -10.62 7.27
CA PRO A 41 -10.16 -11.42 6.05
C PRO A 41 -9.39 -10.64 4.98
N THR A 42 -8.23 -11.19 4.57
CA THR A 42 -7.41 -10.61 3.50
C THR A 42 -8.13 -10.85 2.18
N LEU A 43 -8.59 -9.79 1.56
CA LEU A 43 -9.16 -9.86 0.21
C LEU A 43 -8.03 -10.04 -0.82
N PRO A 44 -8.26 -10.77 -1.92
CA PRO A 44 -7.26 -10.88 -2.97
C PRO A 44 -6.99 -9.51 -3.60
N PRO A 45 -5.73 -9.20 -3.96
CA PRO A 45 -5.41 -8.01 -4.74
C PRO A 45 -6.02 -8.08 -6.14
N ALA A 46 -6.20 -6.93 -6.79
CA ALA A 46 -6.82 -6.85 -8.12
C ALA A 46 -6.00 -7.54 -9.23
N PHE A 47 -4.71 -7.78 -9.00
CA PHE A 47 -3.80 -8.46 -9.93
C PHE A 47 -2.66 -9.14 -9.15
N PRO A 48 -2.04 -10.17 -9.73
CA PRO A 48 -0.96 -10.89 -9.07
C PRO A 48 0.36 -10.07 -9.10
N PRO A 49 1.28 -10.28 -8.14
CA PRO A 49 2.57 -9.58 -8.05
C PRO A 49 3.41 -9.64 -9.33
N GLN A 50 3.34 -10.73 -10.07
CA GLN A 50 4.07 -10.96 -11.32
C GLN A 50 3.76 -9.91 -12.39
N ASP A 51 2.57 -9.33 -12.36
CA ASP A 51 2.14 -8.39 -13.38
C ASP A 51 2.87 -7.04 -13.29
N ILE A 52 3.38 -6.68 -12.10
CA ILE A 52 4.17 -5.45 -11.92
C ILE A 52 5.68 -5.67 -11.94
N VAL A 53 6.14 -6.92 -12.02
CA VAL A 53 7.57 -7.22 -12.19
C VAL A 53 8.07 -6.67 -13.51
N GLY A 54 9.27 -6.06 -13.50
CA GLY A 54 9.91 -5.54 -14.69
C GLY A 54 10.68 -4.25 -14.48
N ARG A 55 11.00 -3.59 -15.58
CA ARG A 55 11.74 -2.33 -15.63
C ARG A 55 10.77 -1.19 -15.90
N TRP A 56 10.88 -0.14 -15.12
CA TRP A 56 9.96 0.98 -15.14
C TRP A 56 10.70 2.32 -15.16
N GLY A 57 10.33 3.20 -16.05
CA GLY A 57 10.69 4.60 -15.91
C GLY A 57 9.83 5.25 -14.83
N LEU A 58 10.41 6.08 -13.98
CA LEU A 58 9.79 6.61 -12.78
C LEU A 58 9.80 8.15 -12.79
N ALA A 59 8.67 8.74 -12.41
CA ALA A 59 8.51 10.15 -12.09
C ALA A 59 7.40 10.32 -11.04
N ALA A 60 7.19 11.55 -10.54
CA ALA A 60 6.14 11.81 -9.58
C ALA A 60 5.46 13.17 -9.82
N TYR A 61 4.21 13.32 -9.37
CA TYR A 61 3.48 14.59 -9.39
C TYR A 61 2.80 14.86 -8.05
N HIS A 62 2.60 16.14 -7.75
CA HIS A 62 1.84 16.60 -6.59
C HIS A 62 0.43 17.06 -6.95
N LYS A 63 0.22 17.50 -8.19
CA LYS A 63 -1.06 17.99 -8.69
C LYS A 63 -1.54 17.12 -9.83
N GLU A 64 -2.81 16.74 -9.81
CA GLU A 64 -3.39 15.81 -10.80
C GLU A 64 -3.31 16.35 -12.23
N GLU A 65 -3.35 17.66 -12.44
CA GLU A 65 -3.18 18.28 -13.75
C GLU A 65 -1.81 18.00 -14.39
N ASP A 66 -0.80 17.66 -13.57
CA ASP A 66 0.55 17.33 -14.04
C ASP A 66 0.71 15.87 -14.47
N ARG A 67 -0.28 15.04 -14.27
CA ARG A 67 -0.21 13.59 -14.49
C ARG A 67 0.29 13.24 -15.90
N SER A 68 -0.33 13.78 -16.96
CA SER A 68 0.04 13.46 -18.34
C SER A 68 1.49 13.83 -18.65
N ARG A 69 1.94 14.99 -18.17
CA ARG A 69 3.33 15.44 -18.31
C ARG A 69 4.29 14.53 -17.56
N THR A 70 3.88 14.04 -16.39
CA THR A 70 4.67 13.15 -15.55
C THR A 70 4.76 11.75 -16.16
N GLU A 71 3.71 11.23 -16.77
CA GLU A 71 3.74 9.97 -17.53
C GLU A 71 4.77 10.05 -18.67
N ALA A 72 4.79 11.15 -19.41
CA ALA A 72 5.80 11.38 -20.46
C ALA A 72 7.23 11.52 -19.90
N ALA A 73 7.39 12.11 -18.71
CA ALA A 73 8.68 12.19 -18.03
C ALA A 73 9.15 10.80 -17.56
N ALA A 74 8.27 10.02 -16.95
CA ALA A 74 8.54 8.65 -16.53
C ALA A 74 9.00 7.78 -17.72
N ALA A 75 8.33 7.87 -18.88
CA ALA A 75 8.72 7.13 -20.08
C ALA A 75 10.16 7.42 -20.53
N ARG A 76 10.65 8.66 -20.35
CA ARG A 76 12.05 9.01 -20.64
C ARG A 76 13.04 8.50 -19.60
N GLY A 77 12.58 8.14 -18.41
CA GLY A 77 13.40 7.59 -17.33
C GLY A 77 13.88 6.15 -17.56
N CYS A 78 13.52 5.53 -18.68
CA CYS A 78 13.91 4.14 -18.99
C CYS A 78 15.40 3.93 -19.28
N ASN A 79 16.20 4.97 -19.40
CA ASN A 79 17.67 4.88 -19.44
C ASN A 79 18.29 4.50 -18.08
N GLN A 80 17.60 4.82 -16.97
CA GLN A 80 17.94 4.41 -15.61
C GLN A 80 16.66 3.85 -14.92
N PRO A 81 16.23 2.65 -15.31
CA PRO A 81 14.94 2.15 -14.88
C PRO A 81 14.92 1.77 -13.39
N TYR A 82 13.81 2.05 -12.76
CA TYR A 82 13.43 1.41 -11.52
C TYR A 82 13.06 -0.05 -11.79
N VAL A 83 13.66 -0.98 -11.04
CA VAL A 83 13.46 -2.43 -11.27
C VAL A 83 12.63 -3.01 -10.15
N ILE A 84 11.52 -3.63 -10.50
CA ILE A 84 10.68 -4.41 -9.59
C ILE A 84 10.92 -5.89 -9.89
N THR A 85 11.31 -6.67 -8.88
CA THR A 85 11.50 -8.12 -8.99
C THR A 85 10.54 -8.85 -8.05
N LEU A 86 10.37 -10.15 -8.24
CA LEU A 86 9.67 -10.97 -7.26
C LEU A 86 10.52 -11.11 -6.00
N GLY A 87 9.84 -11.08 -4.86
CA GLY A 87 10.42 -11.41 -3.57
C GLY A 87 10.37 -12.92 -3.30
N PRO A 88 11.16 -13.39 -2.33
CA PRO A 88 11.26 -14.81 -1.98
C PRO A 88 9.99 -15.40 -1.37
N THR A 89 9.10 -14.58 -0.82
CA THR A 89 7.83 -15.03 -0.22
C THR A 89 6.61 -14.78 -1.11
N GLY A 90 6.82 -14.33 -2.36
CA GLY A 90 5.77 -14.13 -3.35
C GLY A 90 5.27 -12.69 -3.45
N GLY A 91 5.90 -11.78 -2.72
CA GLY A 91 5.71 -10.33 -2.85
C GLY A 91 6.57 -9.73 -3.97
N VAL A 92 6.80 -8.44 -3.92
CA VAL A 92 7.65 -7.70 -4.84
C VAL A 92 8.73 -6.92 -4.11
N MET A 93 9.94 -6.88 -4.67
CA MET A 93 11.04 -6.10 -4.13
C MET A 93 10.92 -4.65 -4.58
N MET A 94 10.63 -3.77 -3.64
CA MET A 94 10.50 -2.32 -3.85
C MET A 94 11.07 -1.56 -2.65
N HIS A 95 11.43 -0.29 -2.85
CA HIS A 95 11.91 0.55 -1.76
C HIS A 95 10.73 1.09 -0.94
N LEU A 96 10.81 1.04 0.38
CA LEU A 96 9.99 1.88 1.25
C LEU A 96 10.46 3.34 1.19
N ALA A 97 9.68 4.26 1.76
CA ALA A 97 10.10 5.64 1.89
C ALA A 97 11.40 5.74 2.69
N ASP A 98 12.31 6.60 2.25
CA ASP A 98 13.59 6.87 2.92
C ASP A 98 14.54 5.67 3.11
N GLN A 99 14.30 4.55 2.40
CA GLN A 99 15.17 3.38 2.43
C GLN A 99 15.99 3.25 1.14
N ALA A 100 17.29 3.03 1.29
CA ALA A 100 18.21 2.86 0.17
C ALA A 100 18.18 1.44 -0.44
N THR A 101 17.69 0.45 0.32
CA THR A 101 17.63 -0.95 -0.11
C THR A 101 16.18 -1.38 -0.33
N PRO A 102 15.89 -2.15 -1.39
CA PRO A 102 14.55 -2.68 -1.60
C PRO A 102 14.21 -3.72 -0.52
N THR A 103 12.95 -3.72 -0.10
CA THR A 103 12.34 -4.67 0.83
C THR A 103 11.24 -5.43 0.11
N GLU A 104 10.97 -6.66 0.51
CA GLU A 104 9.81 -7.39 -0.01
C GLU A 104 8.52 -6.80 0.53
N LEU A 105 7.63 -6.43 -0.38
CA LEU A 105 6.32 -5.85 -0.10
C LEU A 105 5.23 -6.76 -0.65
N ALA A 106 4.16 -6.93 0.12
CA ALA A 106 2.99 -7.68 -0.30
C ALA A 106 2.01 -6.81 -1.09
N LEU A 107 1.31 -7.43 -2.04
CA LEU A 107 0.10 -6.86 -2.62
C LEU A 107 -1.08 -7.28 -1.75
N LYS A 108 -1.82 -6.31 -1.24
CA LYS A 108 -2.91 -6.48 -0.26
C LYS A 108 -4.21 -5.96 -0.84
N GLY A 109 -5.21 -6.82 -0.96
CA GLY A 109 -6.55 -6.41 -1.38
C GLY A 109 -7.36 -5.85 -0.22
N ALA A 110 -8.25 -4.89 -0.51
CA ALA A 110 -9.18 -4.30 0.44
C ALA A 110 -10.57 -4.11 -0.16
N GLN A 111 -11.53 -3.73 0.70
CA GLN A 111 -12.90 -3.46 0.27
C GLN A 111 -12.95 -2.41 -0.86
N GLY A 112 -13.95 -2.52 -1.71
CA GLY A 112 -14.10 -1.64 -2.88
C GLY A 112 -13.13 -1.93 -4.02
N GLY A 113 -12.48 -3.11 -4.04
CA GLY A 113 -11.54 -3.51 -5.10
C GLY A 113 -10.20 -2.76 -5.04
N LYS A 114 -9.91 -2.12 -3.93
CA LYS A 114 -8.63 -1.43 -3.74
C LYS A 114 -7.49 -2.44 -3.57
N THR A 115 -6.32 -2.06 -4.05
CA THR A 115 -5.07 -2.81 -3.86
C THR A 115 -4.02 -1.89 -3.27
N PHE A 116 -3.28 -2.40 -2.31
CA PHE A 116 -2.17 -1.71 -1.65
C PHE A 116 -0.89 -2.52 -1.80
N ILE A 117 0.24 -1.82 -1.77
CA ILE A 117 1.58 -2.42 -1.79
C ILE A 117 2.33 -1.91 -0.55
N GLY A 118 2.72 -2.81 0.34
CA GLY A 118 3.41 -2.46 1.58
C GLY A 118 3.85 -3.67 2.38
N PRO A 119 4.38 -3.48 3.61
CA PRO A 119 4.81 -4.57 4.49
C PRO A 119 3.69 -5.59 4.69
N ALA A 120 4.05 -6.88 4.66
CA ALA A 120 3.05 -7.96 4.73
C ALA A 120 2.35 -8.05 6.09
N GLU A 121 3.04 -7.65 7.15
CA GLU A 121 2.58 -7.65 8.53
C GLU A 121 1.52 -6.59 8.82
N ASP A 122 1.48 -5.52 8.01
CA ASP A 122 0.56 -4.42 8.20
C ASP A 122 -0.78 -4.66 7.48
N PRO A 123 -1.92 -4.23 8.05
CA PRO A 123 -3.20 -4.30 7.37
C PRO A 123 -3.22 -3.37 6.11
N PRO A 124 -4.07 -3.68 5.11
CA PRO A 124 -4.20 -2.87 3.90
C PRO A 124 -4.59 -1.42 4.22
N GLY A 125 -3.83 -0.46 3.66
CA GLY A 125 -4.04 0.97 3.87
C GLY A 125 -3.27 1.57 5.05
N SER A 126 -2.34 0.82 5.63
CA SER A 126 -1.43 1.31 6.67
C SER A 126 -0.51 2.42 6.15
N ALA A 127 0.12 3.19 7.07
CA ALA A 127 0.95 4.34 6.73
C ALA A 127 2.09 4.02 5.75
N GLN A 128 2.71 2.84 5.87
CA GLN A 128 3.79 2.42 4.96
C GLN A 128 3.32 1.88 3.60
N ASP A 129 2.02 1.75 3.42
CA ASP A 129 1.43 1.29 2.16
C ASP A 129 1.41 2.37 1.09
N ARG A 130 1.30 1.89 -0.13
CA ARG A 130 0.94 2.68 -1.32
C ARG A 130 -0.33 2.11 -1.93
N GLU A 131 -1.33 2.96 -2.11
CA GLU A 131 -2.54 2.60 -2.84
C GLU A 131 -2.21 2.51 -4.34
N VAL A 132 -2.64 1.45 -4.99
CA VAL A 132 -2.62 1.36 -6.45
C VAL A 132 -3.78 2.17 -7.01
N VAL A 133 -3.48 3.38 -7.48
CA VAL A 133 -4.48 4.29 -8.08
C VAL A 133 -4.84 3.83 -9.48
N LEU A 134 -3.86 3.32 -10.23
CA LEU A 134 -4.04 2.78 -11.58
C LEU A 134 -3.03 1.69 -11.84
N PHE A 135 -3.50 0.61 -12.47
CA PHE A 135 -2.64 -0.37 -13.12
C PHE A 135 -3.31 -0.90 -14.40
N ASN A 136 -2.63 -0.81 -15.54
CA ASN A 136 -3.12 -1.29 -16.83
C ASN A 136 -2.08 -2.14 -17.60
N GLY A 137 -1.05 -2.63 -16.90
CA GLY A 137 0.05 -3.38 -17.47
C GLY A 137 1.17 -2.52 -18.07
N ARG A 138 0.88 -1.29 -18.51
CA ARG A 138 1.86 -0.33 -19.05
C ARG A 138 2.18 0.80 -18.06
N ILE A 139 1.19 1.27 -17.35
CA ILE A 139 1.29 2.36 -16.37
C ILE A 139 0.86 1.79 -15.02
N LEU A 140 1.66 2.07 -13.99
CA LEU A 140 1.36 1.82 -12.60
C LEU A 140 1.45 3.15 -11.86
N ILE A 141 0.39 3.56 -11.18
CA ILE A 141 0.35 4.79 -10.38
C ILE A 141 0.13 4.42 -8.93
N LEU A 142 1.03 4.86 -8.06
CA LEU A 142 1.03 4.58 -6.62
C LEU A 142 0.96 5.87 -5.82
N ARG A 143 0.09 5.90 -4.83
CA ARG A 143 -0.07 7.01 -3.89
C ARG A 143 0.26 6.54 -2.48
N TRP A 144 1.13 7.25 -1.78
CA TRP A 144 1.45 6.97 -0.40
C TRP A 144 0.25 7.17 0.53
N MET A 145 0.10 6.29 1.51
CA MET A 145 -0.96 6.40 2.52
C MET A 145 -0.58 7.40 3.60
N ASP A 146 0.70 7.47 3.98
CA ASP A 146 1.20 8.50 4.88
C ASP A 146 1.20 9.87 4.18
N SER A 147 0.56 10.86 4.79
CA SER A 147 0.37 12.20 4.23
C SER A 147 1.68 13.00 4.15
N GLU A 148 2.60 12.81 5.09
CA GLU A 148 3.92 13.47 5.07
C GLU A 148 4.78 12.92 3.94
N VAL A 149 4.83 11.59 3.80
CA VAL A 149 5.54 10.90 2.71
C VAL A 149 4.94 11.31 1.36
N GLN A 150 3.60 11.34 1.26
CA GLN A 150 2.90 11.81 0.07
C GLN A 150 3.23 13.27 -0.24
N GLY A 151 3.33 14.12 0.75
CA GLY A 151 3.73 15.52 0.61
C GLY A 151 5.16 15.69 0.09
N ARG A 152 6.09 14.80 0.48
CA ARG A 152 7.49 14.83 0.04
C ARG A 152 7.69 14.24 -1.36
N TYR A 153 7.12 13.08 -1.62
CA TYR A 153 7.38 12.31 -2.84
C TYR A 153 6.32 12.45 -3.92
N GLY A 154 5.11 12.89 -3.57
CA GLY A 154 4.00 12.98 -4.50
C GLY A 154 3.44 11.61 -4.89
N THR A 155 2.57 11.62 -5.90
CA THR A 155 2.01 10.42 -6.52
C THR A 155 3.00 9.88 -7.55
N MET A 156 3.42 8.64 -7.36
CA MET A 156 4.44 7.98 -8.15
C MET A 156 3.86 7.41 -9.44
N VAL A 157 4.48 7.70 -10.57
CA VAL A 157 4.09 7.20 -11.90
C VAL A 157 5.20 6.33 -12.44
N TYR A 158 4.87 5.07 -12.68
CA TYR A 158 5.75 4.10 -13.30
C TYR A 158 5.25 3.82 -14.72
N VAL A 159 6.11 3.97 -15.73
CA VAL A 159 5.84 3.61 -17.11
C VAL A 159 6.76 2.46 -17.51
N ARG A 160 6.16 1.37 -17.98
CA ARG A 160 6.92 0.16 -18.33
C ARG A 160 7.91 0.43 -19.45
N CYS A 161 9.16 0.04 -19.24
CA CYS A 161 10.24 0.19 -20.22
C CYS A 161 10.23 -0.98 -21.23
N GLY A 162 10.50 -0.66 -22.50
CA GLY A 162 10.50 -1.59 -23.62
C GLY A 162 9.22 -1.47 -24.46
N ALA A 163 9.37 -1.53 -25.77
CA ALA A 163 8.27 -1.41 -26.74
C ALA A 163 7.24 -2.55 -26.64
N GLU A 164 7.53 -3.61 -25.87
CA GLU A 164 6.73 -4.83 -25.80
C GLU A 164 6.18 -5.14 -24.38
N GLY A 165 6.13 -4.14 -23.50
CA GLY A 165 5.46 -4.26 -22.19
C GLY A 165 3.94 -4.35 -22.25
N GLY A 166 3.37 -4.38 -23.44
CA GLY A 166 1.97 -4.65 -23.64
C GLY A 166 1.73 -6.16 -23.80
N ARG A 167 1.63 -6.90 -22.69
CA ARG A 167 0.79 -8.10 -22.79
C ARG A 167 -0.59 -7.58 -23.19
N LYS A 168 -0.89 -7.72 -24.50
CA LYS A 168 -2.23 -7.53 -25.05
C LYS A 168 -3.19 -8.17 -24.04
N PRO A 169 -4.23 -7.47 -23.55
CA PRO A 169 -5.22 -8.10 -22.68
C PRO A 169 -5.56 -9.44 -23.31
N ALA A 170 -5.50 -10.53 -22.53
CA ALA A 170 -5.80 -11.85 -23.02
C ALA A 170 -7.11 -11.73 -23.82
N ALA A 171 -7.05 -11.99 -25.10
CA ALA A 171 -8.19 -11.86 -25.98
C ALA A 171 -9.31 -12.65 -25.31
N LYS A 172 -10.45 -12.00 -25.03
CA LYS A 172 -11.67 -12.67 -24.58
C LYS A 172 -11.75 -13.98 -25.37
N PRO A 173 -11.97 -15.15 -24.73
CA PRO A 173 -12.13 -16.40 -25.45
C PRO A 173 -13.13 -16.15 -26.57
N LYS A 174 -12.68 -16.28 -27.82
CA LYS A 174 -13.54 -16.16 -28.98
C LYS A 174 -14.63 -17.20 -28.77
N ALA A 175 -15.85 -16.73 -28.58
CA ALA A 175 -17.01 -17.57 -28.39
C ALA A 175 -16.90 -18.74 -29.36
N ALA A 176 -16.92 -19.96 -28.84
CA ALA A 176 -16.80 -21.18 -29.64
C ALA A 176 -17.80 -21.05 -30.77
N ALA A 177 -17.30 -21.18 -32.02
CA ALA A 177 -18.13 -21.17 -33.19
C ALA A 177 -19.19 -22.25 -33.01
N LYS A 178 -20.45 -21.86 -33.12
CA LYS A 178 -21.62 -22.75 -33.08
C LYS A 178 -21.37 -23.88 -34.04
N PRO A 179 -21.53 -25.17 -33.66
CA PRO A 179 -21.32 -26.29 -34.58
C PRO A 179 -22.20 -26.11 -35.78
N LYS A 180 -21.60 -26.17 -36.98
CA LYS A 180 -22.30 -26.15 -38.25
C LYS A 180 -23.24 -27.38 -38.27
N ALA A 181 -24.53 -27.11 -38.41
CA ALA A 181 -25.54 -28.18 -38.47
C ALA A 181 -25.13 -29.25 -39.53
N ALA A 182 -25.25 -30.51 -39.12
CA ALA A 182 -25.02 -31.64 -40.03
C ALA A 182 -26.01 -31.58 -41.19
N PRO A 183 -25.60 -31.98 -42.42
CA PRO A 183 -26.50 -32.04 -43.55
C PRO A 183 -27.60 -33.09 -43.29
N PRO A 184 -28.84 -32.89 -43.83
CA PRO A 184 -29.93 -33.84 -43.68
C PRO A 184 -29.60 -35.16 -44.36
N PRO A 185 -30.15 -36.31 -43.85
CA PRO A 185 -29.93 -37.60 -44.45
C PRO A 185 -30.60 -37.71 -45.84
N PRO A 186 -30.04 -38.52 -46.74
CA PRO A 186 -30.62 -38.71 -48.06
C PRO A 186 -31.98 -39.39 -47.99
N PRO A 187 -32.88 -39.12 -48.98
CA PRO A 187 -34.21 -39.73 -49.02
C PRO A 187 -34.14 -41.24 -49.24
N PRO A 188 -35.11 -42.02 -48.78
CA PRO A 188 -35.15 -43.45 -48.95
C PRO A 188 -35.32 -43.81 -50.44
N ALA A 189 -34.52 -44.79 -50.92
CA ALA A 189 -34.66 -45.34 -52.27
C ALA A 189 -36.02 -46.03 -52.40
N ARG A 190 -36.69 -45.76 -53.55
CA ARG A 190 -37.89 -46.48 -53.98
C ARG A 190 -37.52 -47.82 -54.65
#